data_7132395a23589787e349f7b0c00d7015
#
_entry.id   7132395a23589787e349f7b0c00d7015
#
_cell.length_a   1.000
_cell.length_b   1.000
_cell.length_c   1.000
_cell.angle_alpha   90.00
_cell.angle_beta   90.00
_cell.angle_gamma   90.00
#
_symmetry.space_group_name_H-M   'P 1'
#
loop_
_entity.id
_entity.type
_entity.pdbx_description
1 polymer ?
#
loop_
_entity_poly.entity_id
_entity_poly.type
_entity_poly.pdbx_seq_one_letter_code
_entity_poly.pdbx_strand_id
1 'polypeptide(L)'
;MARSTQSSIPSEDYSLPSSDGKSNIFVRQYAGEKIKIHFLLVHGALEYAGRHKDLISFLLKNFGHEIALTVWDHVGHGRSGGIRAYVPEFKIYVDDMERVAEIVQKKNDSETKTFILAHSLGGLITLTRILDTSFGWKYPLHGLIFSSPCIKPKLVLGPSSVSVLEKLDKLSGKLHLPLIYTGKNLTRDSERANDFDSDNLIPHFITVSMAKEIIEASQKIRGLSYYLNIPSLFLIAGQDKVVDPGSTQLFVHGIEKRLTLAIQYPDHYHELWNEVDRFEIFETMKKWIEKTLKEYP
;
A
#
# COMPACT_ATOMS: atom_id res chain seq x y z
N MET A 1 6.46 -18.94 -37.87
CA MET A 1 5.85 -18.50 -36.59
C MET A 1 6.64 -17.33 -36.09
N ALA A 2 6.18 -16.11 -36.30
CA ALA A 2 6.84 -14.91 -35.82
C ALA A 2 6.67 -14.82 -34.31
N ARG A 3 7.79 -14.90 -33.55
CA ARG A 3 7.79 -14.50 -32.16
C ARG A 3 7.57 -12.99 -32.12
N SER A 4 6.36 -12.56 -31.71
CA SER A 4 6.14 -11.17 -31.36
C SER A 4 7.05 -10.85 -30.18
N THR A 5 8.12 -10.13 -30.42
CA THR A 5 8.90 -9.44 -29.37
C THR A 5 7.98 -8.39 -28.80
N GLN A 6 7.20 -8.74 -27.78
CA GLN A 6 6.52 -7.74 -26.97
C GLN A 6 7.63 -6.92 -26.31
N SER A 7 7.85 -5.70 -26.80
CA SER A 7 8.85 -4.80 -26.22
C SER A 7 8.52 -4.61 -24.74
N SER A 8 9.51 -4.79 -23.89
CA SER A 8 9.33 -4.56 -22.45
C SER A 8 8.95 -3.09 -22.24
N ILE A 9 7.92 -2.83 -21.44
CA ILE A 9 7.55 -1.46 -21.07
C ILE A 9 8.75 -0.83 -20.35
N PRO A 10 9.24 0.32 -20.82
CA PRO A 10 10.40 0.98 -20.22
C PRO A 10 10.11 1.43 -18.80
N SER A 11 11.15 1.47 -17.96
CA SER A 11 11.06 2.01 -16.60
C SER A 11 12.15 3.04 -16.36
N GLU A 12 11.82 4.04 -15.56
CA GLU A 12 12.73 5.09 -15.10
C GLU A 12 12.78 5.10 -13.57
N ASP A 13 13.99 5.17 -13.01
CA ASP A 13 14.25 5.33 -11.58
C ASP A 13 14.64 6.77 -11.31
N TYR A 14 14.04 7.40 -10.30
CA TYR A 14 14.41 8.74 -9.86
C TYR A 14 14.19 8.90 -8.35
N SER A 15 14.69 10.01 -7.81
CA SER A 15 14.53 10.37 -6.40
C SER A 15 13.71 11.64 -6.25
N LEU A 16 12.86 11.67 -5.22
CA LEU A 16 12.12 12.87 -4.82
C LEU A 16 12.49 13.26 -3.39
N PRO A 17 12.59 14.56 -3.08
CA PRO A 17 12.72 14.99 -1.69
C PRO A 17 11.51 14.53 -0.87
N SER A 18 11.75 13.85 0.25
CA SER A 18 10.73 13.51 1.23
C SER A 18 10.25 14.76 1.97
N SER A 19 9.04 14.73 2.46
CA SER A 19 8.46 15.76 3.32
C SER A 19 9.09 15.83 4.71
N ASP A 20 9.97 14.88 5.08
CA ASP A 20 10.80 14.95 6.27
C ASP A 20 11.88 16.07 6.20
N GLY A 21 12.08 16.67 5.02
CA GLY A 21 13.03 17.74 4.74
C GLY A 21 14.51 17.33 4.77
N LYS A 22 14.81 16.04 4.88
CA LYS A 22 16.18 15.52 5.07
C LYS A 22 16.51 14.35 4.16
N SER A 23 15.51 13.56 3.78
CA SER A 23 15.68 12.33 3.01
C SER A 23 15.14 12.47 1.59
N ASN A 24 15.52 11.53 0.74
CA ASN A 24 14.89 11.33 -0.56
C ASN A 24 14.16 10.00 -0.57
N ILE A 25 13.02 9.95 -1.24
CA ILE A 25 12.30 8.71 -1.55
C ILE A 25 12.69 8.22 -2.94
N PHE A 26 12.90 6.92 -3.07
CA PHE A 26 13.12 6.23 -4.32
C PHE A 26 11.79 6.03 -5.04
N VAL A 27 11.74 6.36 -6.33
CA VAL A 27 10.56 6.18 -7.17
C VAL A 27 10.96 5.44 -8.44
N ARG A 28 10.16 4.48 -8.86
CA ARG A 28 10.24 3.83 -10.17
C ARG A 28 8.93 4.00 -10.91
N GLN A 29 9.03 4.46 -12.14
CA GLN A 29 7.89 4.59 -13.04
C GLN A 29 8.08 3.70 -14.26
N TYR A 30 7.07 2.91 -14.57
CA TYR A 30 6.89 2.20 -15.82
C TYR A 30 5.89 2.97 -16.65
N ALA A 31 6.16 3.21 -17.92
CA ALA A 31 5.24 3.96 -18.78
C ALA A 31 5.23 3.41 -20.19
N GLY A 32 4.03 3.07 -20.66
CA GLY A 32 3.78 2.75 -22.05
C GLY A 32 3.71 3.99 -22.94
N GLU A 33 3.28 3.82 -24.18
CA GLU A 33 3.27 4.89 -25.18
C GLU A 33 2.00 5.76 -25.14
N LYS A 34 0.84 5.16 -24.82
CA LYS A 34 -0.47 5.84 -24.78
C LYS A 34 -1.16 5.51 -23.46
N ILE A 35 -0.94 6.33 -22.47
CA ILE A 35 -1.40 6.06 -21.11
C ILE A 35 -2.90 6.34 -20.97
N LYS A 36 -3.68 5.29 -20.80
CA LYS A 36 -5.11 5.36 -20.47
C LYS A 36 -5.36 5.15 -18.98
N ILE A 37 -4.48 4.36 -18.32
CA ILE A 37 -4.60 4.03 -16.90
C ILE A 37 -3.26 4.28 -16.22
N HIS A 38 -3.29 4.96 -15.09
CA HIS A 38 -2.12 5.11 -14.22
C HIS A 38 -2.35 4.43 -12.88
N PHE A 39 -1.54 3.45 -12.57
CA PHE A 39 -1.54 2.77 -11.28
C PHE A 39 -0.50 3.39 -10.34
N LEU A 40 -0.91 3.69 -9.12
CA LEU A 40 -0.04 4.03 -8.00
C LEU A 40 0.00 2.85 -7.04
N LEU A 41 1.17 2.27 -6.77
CA LEU A 41 1.32 1.16 -5.84
C LEU A 41 1.96 1.65 -4.54
N VAL A 42 1.25 1.47 -3.44
CA VAL A 42 1.61 1.91 -2.09
C VAL A 42 1.89 0.68 -1.23
N HIS A 43 3.16 0.42 -0.92
CA HIS A 43 3.60 -0.76 -0.21
C HIS A 43 3.32 -0.70 1.31
N GLY A 44 3.47 -1.82 2.01
CA GLY A 44 3.23 -1.97 3.44
C GLY A 44 4.42 -1.55 4.34
N ALA A 45 4.26 -1.78 5.64
CA ALA A 45 5.33 -1.57 6.61
C ALA A 45 6.41 -2.64 6.48
N LEU A 46 7.68 -2.25 6.70
CA LEU A 46 8.82 -3.17 6.74
C LEU A 46 8.98 -4.00 5.47
N GLU A 47 8.59 -3.41 4.36
CA GLU A 47 8.79 -3.93 3.01
C GLU A 47 9.15 -2.77 2.05
N TYR A 48 9.12 -3.01 0.76
CA TYR A 48 9.36 -2.01 -0.28
C TYR A 48 8.67 -2.42 -1.58
N ALA A 49 8.55 -1.48 -2.52
CA ALA A 49 7.81 -1.68 -3.77
C ALA A 49 8.30 -2.90 -4.59
N GLY A 50 9.59 -3.23 -4.54
CA GLY A 50 10.16 -4.37 -5.27
C GLY A 50 9.65 -5.74 -4.84
N ARG A 51 9.05 -5.87 -3.65
CA ARG A 51 8.42 -7.12 -3.21
C ARG A 51 7.17 -7.48 -4.02
N HIS A 52 6.55 -6.50 -4.65
CA HIS A 52 5.34 -6.70 -5.47
C HIS A 52 5.65 -6.97 -6.94
N LYS A 53 6.82 -7.54 -7.25
CA LYS A 53 7.31 -7.81 -8.61
C LYS A 53 6.33 -8.61 -9.48
N ASP A 54 5.61 -9.57 -8.88
CA ASP A 54 4.66 -10.42 -9.61
C ASP A 54 3.41 -9.62 -9.99
N LEU A 55 2.89 -8.77 -9.09
CA LEU A 55 1.77 -7.86 -9.38
C LEU A 55 2.16 -6.84 -10.45
N ILE A 56 3.34 -6.22 -10.32
CA ILE A 56 3.88 -5.29 -11.31
C ILE A 56 3.94 -5.95 -12.69
N SER A 57 4.55 -7.14 -12.77
CA SER A 57 4.66 -7.90 -14.01
C SER A 57 3.30 -8.29 -14.60
N PHE A 58 2.35 -8.67 -13.74
CA PHE A 58 0.99 -8.99 -14.15
C PHE A 58 0.27 -7.78 -14.76
N LEU A 59 0.34 -6.62 -14.13
CA LEU A 59 -0.26 -5.38 -14.63
C LEU A 59 0.35 -4.97 -15.98
N LEU A 60 1.68 -4.93 -16.08
CA LEU A 60 2.39 -4.59 -17.30
C LEU A 60 2.05 -5.54 -18.45
N LYS A 61 1.92 -6.83 -18.17
CA LYS A 61 1.56 -7.85 -19.19
C LYS A 61 0.12 -7.73 -19.66
N ASN A 62 -0.82 -7.49 -18.73
CA ASN A 62 -2.25 -7.56 -19.05
C ASN A 62 -2.84 -6.26 -19.60
N PHE A 63 -2.27 -5.11 -19.24
CA PHE A 63 -2.70 -3.80 -19.74
C PHE A 63 -1.76 -3.24 -20.82
N GLY A 64 -0.55 -3.80 -20.96
CA GLY A 64 0.39 -3.48 -22.03
C GLY A 64 0.81 -2.01 -22.05
N HIS A 65 1.01 -1.46 -23.27
CA HIS A 65 1.49 -0.09 -23.48
C HIS A 65 0.43 1.00 -23.20
N GLU A 66 -0.76 0.63 -22.71
CA GLU A 66 -1.81 1.59 -22.34
C GLU A 66 -1.75 2.02 -20.88
N ILE A 67 -0.75 1.55 -20.10
CA ILE A 67 -0.63 1.93 -18.70
C ILE A 67 0.67 2.64 -18.36
N ALA A 68 0.59 3.44 -17.30
CA ALA A 68 1.73 3.76 -16.44
C ALA A 68 1.53 3.13 -15.07
N LEU A 69 2.63 2.77 -14.44
CA LEU A 69 2.67 2.28 -13.06
C LEU A 69 3.78 3.00 -12.31
N THR A 70 3.43 3.72 -11.27
CA THR A 70 4.37 4.39 -10.38
C THR A 70 4.41 3.68 -9.04
N VAL A 71 5.59 3.28 -8.62
CA VAL A 71 5.86 2.66 -7.33
C VAL A 71 6.94 3.46 -6.63
N TRP A 72 6.91 3.52 -5.32
CA TRP A 72 7.97 4.18 -4.54
C TRP A 72 8.20 3.45 -3.24
N ASP A 73 9.38 3.64 -2.67
CA ASP A 73 9.69 3.18 -1.33
C ASP A 73 9.46 4.33 -0.33
N HIS A 74 8.73 4.06 0.74
CA HIS A 74 8.50 5.06 1.80
C HIS A 74 9.82 5.47 2.46
N VAL A 75 9.88 6.68 3.01
CA VAL A 75 11.02 7.10 3.83
C VAL A 75 11.31 6.05 4.92
N GLY A 76 12.56 5.70 5.13
CA GLY A 76 12.97 4.63 6.06
C GLY A 76 12.77 3.20 5.55
N HIS A 77 12.36 2.99 4.30
CA HIS A 77 12.12 1.68 3.68
C HIS A 77 12.92 1.50 2.39
N GLY A 78 13.17 0.25 2.03
CA GLY A 78 13.75 -0.14 0.75
C GLY A 78 15.00 0.66 0.37
N ARG A 79 14.95 1.29 -0.82
CA ARG A 79 16.02 2.14 -1.38
C ARG A 79 15.93 3.60 -0.97
N SER A 80 14.84 3.99 -0.30
CA SER A 80 14.66 5.35 0.19
C SER A 80 15.60 5.68 1.34
N GLY A 81 15.90 6.95 1.48
CA GLY A 81 16.65 7.49 2.61
C GLY A 81 15.89 7.43 3.93
N GLY A 82 16.48 8.01 4.96
CA GLY A 82 15.90 8.04 6.30
C GLY A 82 16.36 6.88 7.19
N ILE A 83 16.02 6.99 8.48
CA ILE A 83 16.32 5.95 9.47
C ILE A 83 15.39 4.76 9.23
N ARG A 84 15.95 3.54 9.20
CA ARG A 84 15.17 2.31 8.92
C ARG A 84 14.04 2.12 9.93
N ALA A 85 12.84 1.80 9.39
CA ALA A 85 11.63 1.56 10.16
C ALA A 85 11.29 2.68 11.16
N TYR A 86 11.57 3.93 10.79
CA TYR A 86 11.33 5.11 11.61
C TYR A 86 10.62 6.21 10.82
N VAL A 87 9.63 6.80 11.44
CA VAL A 87 9.00 8.05 11.01
C VAL A 87 8.65 8.86 12.25
N PRO A 88 9.00 10.15 12.34
CA PRO A 88 8.63 10.97 13.48
C PRO A 88 7.15 11.34 13.54
N GLU A 89 6.49 11.43 12.38
CA GLU A 89 5.08 11.77 12.22
C GLU A 89 4.48 11.00 11.04
N PHE A 90 3.31 10.39 11.21
CA PHE A 90 2.62 9.65 10.15
C PHE A 90 2.34 10.50 8.90
N LYS A 91 2.15 11.79 9.12
CA LYS A 91 1.91 12.77 8.06
C LYS A 91 2.99 12.77 6.97
N ILE A 92 4.22 12.45 7.30
CA ILE A 92 5.33 12.38 6.32
C ILE A 92 5.03 11.35 5.23
N TYR A 93 4.52 10.17 5.57
CA TYR A 93 4.11 9.18 4.58
C TYR A 93 2.97 9.68 3.70
N VAL A 94 2.02 10.39 4.29
CA VAL A 94 0.85 10.95 3.60
C VAL A 94 1.28 12.04 2.63
N ASP A 95 2.15 12.96 3.06
CA ASP A 95 2.65 14.06 2.23
C ASP A 95 3.56 13.56 1.10
N ASP A 96 4.38 12.53 1.35
CA ASP A 96 5.21 11.91 0.33
C ASP A 96 4.35 11.23 -0.75
N MET A 97 3.29 10.53 -0.36
CA MET A 97 2.31 9.99 -1.31
C MET A 97 1.65 11.10 -2.14
N GLU A 98 1.29 12.23 -1.54
CA GLU A 98 0.71 13.37 -2.27
C GLU A 98 1.69 13.97 -3.26
N ARG A 99 2.97 14.10 -2.92
CA ARG A 99 4.04 14.54 -3.83
C ARG A 99 4.19 13.62 -5.04
N VAL A 100 4.16 12.30 -4.82
CA VAL A 100 4.20 11.32 -5.92
C VAL A 100 2.96 11.48 -6.79
N ALA A 101 1.77 11.59 -6.20
CA ALA A 101 0.53 11.78 -6.92
C ALA A 101 0.51 13.08 -7.73
N GLU A 102 1.07 14.17 -7.21
CA GLU A 102 1.20 15.45 -7.94
C GLU A 102 2.06 15.31 -9.22
N ILE A 103 3.18 14.59 -9.13
CA ILE A 103 4.05 14.36 -10.28
C ILE A 103 3.36 13.48 -11.32
N VAL A 104 2.67 12.44 -10.87
CA VAL A 104 1.88 11.58 -11.73
C VAL A 104 0.80 12.37 -12.45
N GLN A 105 0.07 13.22 -11.73
CA GLN A 105 -1.01 14.03 -12.31
C GLN A 105 -0.49 15.03 -13.36
N LYS A 106 0.70 15.60 -13.18
CA LYS A 106 1.32 16.49 -14.19
C LYS A 106 1.71 15.77 -15.49
N LYS A 107 1.91 14.44 -15.42
CA LYS A 107 2.24 13.60 -16.59
C LYS A 107 1.00 12.98 -17.25
N ASN A 108 -0.11 12.90 -16.54
CA ASN A 108 -1.37 12.38 -17.05
C ASN A 108 -2.09 13.44 -17.91
N ASP A 109 -2.80 12.99 -18.93
CA ASP A 109 -3.81 13.81 -19.61
C ASP A 109 -5.16 13.76 -18.87
N SER A 110 -6.14 14.52 -19.34
CA SER A 110 -7.48 14.60 -18.72
C SER A 110 -8.28 13.28 -18.79
N GLU A 111 -7.92 12.41 -19.73
CA GLU A 111 -8.62 11.13 -19.98
C GLU A 111 -7.99 9.97 -19.19
N THR A 112 -6.80 10.17 -18.62
CA THR A 112 -6.08 9.12 -17.90
C THR A 112 -6.81 8.77 -16.59
N LYS A 113 -7.19 7.49 -16.46
CA LYS A 113 -7.86 6.96 -15.28
C LYS A 113 -6.82 6.53 -14.23
N THR A 114 -6.90 7.07 -13.02
CA THR A 114 -5.94 6.79 -11.95
C THR A 114 -6.52 5.83 -10.91
N PHE A 115 -5.76 4.78 -10.60
CA PHE A 115 -6.05 3.80 -9.55
C PHE A 115 -4.94 3.75 -8.52
N ILE A 116 -5.28 3.58 -7.24
CA ILE A 116 -4.32 3.30 -6.18
C ILE A 116 -4.46 1.85 -5.74
N LEU A 117 -3.34 1.13 -5.72
CA LEU A 117 -3.21 -0.22 -5.20
C LEU A 117 -2.39 -0.13 -3.92
N ALA A 118 -2.99 -0.45 -2.78
CA ALA A 118 -2.39 -0.20 -1.48
C ALA A 118 -2.41 -1.44 -0.59
N HIS A 119 -1.24 -1.82 -0.07
CA HIS A 119 -1.10 -2.96 0.84
C HIS A 119 -0.84 -2.50 2.27
N SER A 120 -1.50 -3.12 3.24
CA SER A 120 -1.22 -2.98 4.68
C SER A 120 -1.08 -1.52 5.13
N LEU A 121 0.12 -1.06 5.55
CA LEU A 121 0.43 0.34 5.88
C LEU A 121 0.10 1.28 4.73
N GLY A 122 0.38 0.88 3.49
CA GLY A 122 0.01 1.67 2.30
C GLY A 122 -1.49 1.92 2.22
N GLY A 123 -2.31 0.94 2.63
CA GLY A 123 -3.76 1.11 2.78
C GLY A 123 -4.12 2.15 3.85
N LEU A 124 -3.44 2.14 4.98
CA LEU A 124 -3.62 3.14 6.04
C LEU A 124 -3.21 4.54 5.58
N ILE A 125 -2.07 4.68 4.89
CA ILE A 125 -1.61 5.96 4.32
C ILE A 125 -2.65 6.50 3.34
N THR A 126 -3.11 5.67 2.41
CA THR A 126 -4.11 6.03 1.41
C THR A 126 -5.42 6.46 2.06
N LEU A 127 -5.94 5.68 3.00
CA LEU A 127 -7.18 6.01 3.71
C LEU A 127 -7.04 7.27 4.56
N THR A 128 -5.92 7.46 5.26
CA THR A 128 -5.66 8.67 6.04
C THR A 128 -5.74 9.91 5.15
N ARG A 129 -5.15 9.85 3.95
CA ARG A 129 -5.15 10.98 3.03
C ARG A 129 -6.52 11.24 2.40
N ILE A 130 -7.25 10.20 2.01
CA ILE A 130 -8.55 10.35 1.33
C ILE A 130 -9.65 10.77 2.29
N LEU A 131 -9.60 10.28 3.53
CA LEU A 131 -10.59 10.57 4.56
C LEU A 131 -10.32 11.87 5.33
N ASP A 132 -9.20 12.55 5.04
CA ASP A 132 -8.95 13.89 5.58
C ASP A 132 -9.86 14.90 4.94
N THR A 133 -10.93 15.26 5.67
CA THR A 133 -11.94 16.22 5.22
C THR A 133 -11.44 17.67 5.20
N SER A 134 -10.30 17.97 5.83
CA SER A 134 -9.75 19.33 5.93
C SER A 134 -9.21 19.84 4.60
N PHE A 135 -8.62 18.93 3.79
CA PHE A 135 -7.94 19.30 2.55
C PHE A 135 -8.46 18.56 1.32
N GLY A 136 -9.22 17.47 1.48
CA GLY A 136 -9.70 16.62 0.40
C GLY A 136 -8.57 16.04 -0.49
N TRP A 137 -8.85 15.01 -1.24
CA TRP A 137 -7.96 14.53 -2.29
C TRP A 137 -8.10 15.43 -3.54
N LYS A 138 -7.00 15.93 -4.08
CA LYS A 138 -7.02 16.96 -5.13
C LYS A 138 -7.04 16.40 -6.56
N TYR A 139 -6.72 15.12 -6.73
CA TYR A 139 -6.51 14.54 -8.04
C TYR A 139 -7.63 13.56 -8.40
N PRO A 140 -8.02 13.43 -9.67
CA PRO A 140 -9.00 12.43 -10.07
C PRO A 140 -8.58 11.03 -9.67
N LEU A 141 -9.44 10.29 -8.95
CA LEU A 141 -9.28 8.89 -8.63
C LEU A 141 -10.49 8.11 -9.12
N HIS A 142 -10.22 7.02 -9.83
CA HIS A 142 -11.25 6.20 -10.46
C HIS A 142 -11.47 4.89 -9.71
N GLY A 143 -10.53 4.50 -8.85
CA GLY A 143 -10.70 3.33 -8.00
C GLY A 143 -9.55 3.11 -7.03
N LEU A 144 -9.86 2.39 -5.95
CA LEU A 144 -8.93 2.02 -4.88
C LEU A 144 -8.96 0.51 -4.71
N ILE A 145 -7.79 -0.11 -4.61
CA ILE A 145 -7.66 -1.53 -4.30
C ILE A 145 -6.83 -1.67 -3.04
N PHE A 146 -7.44 -2.23 -2.01
CA PHE A 146 -6.80 -2.47 -0.73
C PHE A 146 -6.55 -3.96 -0.52
N SER A 147 -5.30 -4.33 -0.26
CA SER A 147 -4.89 -5.66 0.15
C SER A 147 -4.54 -5.62 1.64
N SER A 148 -5.31 -6.31 2.47
CA SER A 148 -5.13 -6.39 3.93
C SER A 148 -4.80 -5.03 4.57
N PRO A 149 -5.59 -3.96 4.34
CA PRO A 149 -5.26 -2.61 4.81
C PRO A 149 -5.16 -2.56 6.34
N CYS A 150 -4.21 -1.78 6.85
CA CYS A 150 -3.93 -1.67 8.28
C CYS A 150 -4.98 -0.80 9.02
N ILE A 151 -6.25 -1.26 9.04
CA ILE A 151 -7.33 -0.60 9.79
C ILE A 151 -7.13 -0.75 11.30
N LYS A 152 -6.65 -1.92 11.75
CA LYS A 152 -6.29 -2.19 13.13
C LYS A 152 -5.12 -3.17 13.19
N PRO A 153 -3.91 -2.69 13.51
CA PRO A 153 -2.76 -3.58 13.67
C PRO A 153 -2.96 -4.52 14.87
N LYS A 154 -2.56 -5.79 14.72
CA LYS A 154 -2.46 -6.78 15.80
C LYS A 154 -1.14 -6.66 16.54
N LEU A 155 -0.80 -5.49 17.04
CA LEU A 155 0.37 -5.34 17.90
C LEU A 155 0.10 -6.10 19.21
N VAL A 156 1.02 -6.97 19.57
CA VAL A 156 0.92 -7.87 20.75
C VAL A 156 0.98 -7.12 22.10
N LEU A 157 0.88 -5.82 22.03
CA LEU A 157 0.86 -4.97 23.21
C LEU A 157 -0.62 -4.78 23.61
N GLY A 158 -0.99 -5.13 24.83
CA GLY A 158 -2.37 -5.00 25.35
C GLY A 158 -2.92 -3.56 25.33
N PRO A 159 -4.11 -3.33 25.87
CA PRO A 159 -4.80 -2.02 25.82
C PRO A 159 -4.01 -0.84 26.38
N SER A 160 -3.06 -1.06 27.27
CA SER A 160 -2.13 -0.06 27.83
C SER A 160 -0.93 0.25 26.94
N SER A 161 -0.81 -0.39 25.78
CA SER A 161 0.37 -0.30 24.92
C SER A 161 0.61 1.10 24.34
N VAL A 162 -0.45 1.85 24.02
CA VAL A 162 -0.31 3.22 23.51
C VAL A 162 0.41 4.09 24.52
N SER A 163 -0.03 4.06 25.80
CA SER A 163 0.61 4.84 26.89
C SER A 163 2.06 4.42 27.14
N VAL A 164 2.39 3.14 26.95
CA VAL A 164 3.77 2.65 27.06
C VAL A 164 4.61 3.17 25.89
N LEU A 165 4.09 3.07 24.68
CA LEU A 165 4.77 3.58 23.48
C LEU A 165 4.98 5.10 23.56
N GLU A 166 4.01 5.88 24.04
CA GLU A 166 4.14 7.32 24.26
C GLU A 166 5.27 7.66 25.24
N LYS A 167 5.39 6.91 26.33
CA LYS A 167 6.48 7.11 27.32
C LYS A 167 7.83 6.75 26.72
N LEU A 168 7.92 5.63 26.00
CA LEU A 168 9.14 5.22 25.32
C LEU A 168 9.53 6.17 24.20
N ASP A 169 8.57 6.71 23.44
CA ASP A 169 8.79 7.69 22.37
C ASP A 169 9.37 8.99 22.91
N LYS A 170 8.87 9.47 24.06
CA LYS A 170 9.44 10.63 24.78
C LYS A 170 10.88 10.41 25.22
N LEU A 171 11.25 9.15 25.55
CA LEU A 171 12.64 8.81 25.90
C LEU A 171 13.50 8.72 24.64
N SER A 172 13.09 7.93 23.66
CA SER A 172 13.66 7.85 22.31
C SER A 172 12.74 7.12 21.36
N GLY A 173 12.13 7.84 20.42
CA GLY A 173 11.30 7.24 19.36
C GLY A 173 12.06 6.30 18.42
N LYS A 174 13.40 6.33 18.45
CA LYS A 174 14.28 5.48 17.64
C LYS A 174 14.58 4.12 18.28
N LEU A 175 14.07 3.83 19.48
CA LEU A 175 14.23 2.52 20.11
C LEU A 175 13.62 1.44 19.22
N HIS A 176 14.36 0.34 19.06
CA HIS A 176 13.93 -0.80 18.25
C HIS A 176 13.06 -1.76 19.06
N LEU A 177 11.93 -2.11 18.51
CA LEU A 177 11.08 -3.21 18.99
C LEU A 177 11.28 -4.38 18.02
N PRO A 178 11.65 -5.57 18.50
CA PRO A 178 11.83 -6.73 17.61
C PRO A 178 10.50 -7.11 16.97
N LEU A 179 10.54 -7.56 15.72
CA LEU A 179 9.38 -8.15 15.06
C LEU A 179 9.03 -9.48 15.72
N ILE A 180 7.74 -9.69 15.89
CA ILE A 180 7.17 -10.93 16.46
C ILE A 180 6.69 -11.90 15.37
N TYR A 181 6.82 -11.52 14.09
CA TYR A 181 6.43 -12.35 12.95
C TYR A 181 7.59 -12.49 11.96
N THR A 182 7.56 -13.57 11.21
CA THR A 182 8.49 -13.92 10.14
C THR A 182 7.72 -14.06 8.84
N GLY A 183 8.39 -14.30 7.73
CA GLY A 183 7.76 -14.52 6.43
C GLY A 183 6.66 -15.58 6.46
N LYS A 184 6.82 -16.65 7.26
CA LYS A 184 5.79 -17.71 7.45
C LYS A 184 4.50 -17.23 8.10
N ASN A 185 4.47 -16.05 8.69
CA ASN A 185 3.27 -15.43 9.22
C ASN A 185 2.59 -14.52 8.18
N LEU A 186 3.30 -14.16 7.10
CA LEU A 186 2.86 -13.20 6.11
C LEU A 186 2.24 -13.87 4.87
N THR A 187 2.75 -15.03 4.47
CA THR A 187 2.30 -15.77 3.30
C THR A 187 2.44 -17.27 3.51
N ARG A 188 1.62 -18.08 2.80
CA ARG A 188 1.74 -19.53 2.73
C ARG A 188 2.77 -19.96 1.67
N ASP A 189 3.21 -19.06 0.80
CA ASP A 189 4.26 -19.31 -0.18
C ASP A 189 5.63 -19.31 0.52
N SER A 190 6.26 -20.49 0.58
CA SER A 190 7.52 -20.68 1.30
C SER A 190 8.69 -19.93 0.66
N GLU A 191 8.69 -19.74 -0.66
CA GLU A 191 9.71 -18.95 -1.36
C GLU A 191 9.57 -17.47 -0.96
N ARG A 192 8.37 -16.92 -1.02
CA ARG A 192 8.10 -15.53 -0.63
C ARG A 192 8.34 -15.28 0.86
N ALA A 193 8.06 -16.27 1.70
CA ALA A 193 8.38 -16.22 3.13
C ALA A 193 9.89 -16.13 3.36
N ASN A 194 10.67 -16.98 2.68
CA ASN A 194 12.13 -16.95 2.76
C ASN A 194 12.71 -15.66 2.16
N ASP A 195 12.14 -15.17 1.04
CA ASP A 195 12.52 -13.88 0.46
C ASP A 195 12.40 -12.75 1.51
N PHE A 196 11.29 -12.72 2.28
CA PHE A 196 11.11 -11.73 3.35
C PHE A 196 12.16 -11.87 4.44
N ASP A 197 12.40 -13.10 4.92
CA ASP A 197 13.30 -13.34 6.07
C ASP A 197 14.79 -13.12 5.73
N SER A 198 15.17 -13.17 4.45
CA SER A 198 16.57 -13.05 3.99
C SER A 198 16.90 -11.73 3.29
N ASP A 199 15.91 -10.87 3.03
CA ASP A 199 16.12 -9.63 2.28
C ASP A 199 16.75 -8.55 3.16
N ASN A 200 17.96 -8.11 2.80
CA ASN A 200 18.70 -7.07 3.52
C ASN A 200 18.05 -5.67 3.47
N LEU A 201 17.09 -5.43 2.58
CA LEU A 201 16.32 -4.18 2.53
C LEU A 201 15.17 -4.14 3.53
N ILE A 202 14.87 -5.27 4.18
CA ILE A 202 13.79 -5.43 5.15
C ILE A 202 14.35 -5.38 6.57
N PRO A 203 14.00 -4.36 7.37
CA PRO A 203 14.38 -4.36 8.77
C PRO A 203 13.53 -5.36 9.57
N HIS A 204 14.18 -6.20 10.39
CA HIS A 204 13.50 -7.14 11.27
C HIS A 204 13.16 -6.54 12.63
N PHE A 205 12.87 -5.25 12.64
CA PHE A 205 12.44 -4.47 13.81
C PHE A 205 11.54 -3.34 13.34
N ILE A 206 10.76 -2.80 14.26
CA ILE A 206 10.03 -1.54 14.10
C ILE A 206 10.49 -0.57 15.18
N THR A 207 10.57 0.72 14.90
CA THR A 207 10.86 1.70 15.94
C THR A 207 9.61 2.04 16.75
N VAL A 208 9.83 2.48 17.99
CA VAL A 208 8.75 2.91 18.89
C VAL A 208 7.90 4.01 18.24
N SER A 209 8.56 5.01 17.62
CA SER A 209 7.86 6.10 16.93
C SER A 209 6.97 5.58 15.81
N MET A 210 7.51 4.75 14.89
CA MET A 210 6.72 4.22 13.78
C MET A 210 5.54 3.37 14.27
N ALA A 211 5.74 2.52 15.30
CA ALA A 211 4.67 1.72 15.87
C ALA A 211 3.55 2.58 16.46
N LYS A 212 3.92 3.62 17.23
CA LYS A 212 2.98 4.59 17.81
C LYS A 212 2.19 5.30 16.70
N GLU A 213 2.87 5.85 15.71
CA GLU A 213 2.28 6.61 14.62
C GLU A 213 1.29 5.77 13.80
N ILE A 214 1.61 4.49 13.53
CA ILE A 214 0.69 3.55 12.86
C ILE A 214 -0.58 3.32 13.71
N ILE A 215 -0.45 3.09 15.02
CA ILE A 215 -1.58 2.87 15.90
C ILE A 215 -2.48 4.11 15.92
N GLU A 216 -1.92 5.29 16.14
CA GLU A 216 -2.67 6.53 16.22
C GLU A 216 -3.40 6.86 14.91
N ALA A 217 -2.71 6.72 13.76
CA ALA A 217 -3.34 6.91 12.45
C ALA A 217 -4.49 5.92 12.23
N SER A 218 -4.28 4.64 12.58
CA SER A 218 -5.31 3.60 12.47
C SER A 218 -6.54 3.88 13.34
N GLN A 219 -6.34 4.47 14.51
CA GLN A 219 -7.45 4.87 15.40
C GLN A 219 -8.27 6.01 14.79
N LYS A 220 -7.61 6.98 14.17
CA LYS A 220 -8.26 8.17 13.59
C LYS A 220 -9.21 7.81 12.43
N ILE A 221 -8.85 6.84 11.58
CA ILE A 221 -9.65 6.52 10.39
C ILE A 221 -10.85 5.61 10.66
N ARG A 222 -10.86 4.83 11.76
CA ARG A 222 -11.83 3.74 11.96
C ARG A 222 -13.30 4.14 11.91
N GLY A 223 -13.63 5.36 12.33
CA GLY A 223 -15.00 5.89 12.31
C GLY A 223 -15.36 6.67 11.05
N LEU A 224 -14.47 6.75 10.06
CA LEU A 224 -14.61 7.66 8.92
C LEU A 224 -15.01 6.96 7.62
N SER A 225 -15.28 5.66 7.63
CA SER A 225 -15.51 4.86 6.42
C SER A 225 -16.67 5.40 5.54
N TYR A 226 -17.69 5.98 6.13
CA TYR A 226 -18.82 6.57 5.40
C TYR A 226 -18.45 7.80 4.54
N TYR A 227 -17.27 8.38 4.74
CA TYR A 227 -16.77 9.45 3.87
C TYR A 227 -16.05 8.91 2.61
N LEU A 228 -15.80 7.59 2.53
CA LEU A 228 -15.15 7.00 1.35
C LEU A 228 -16.15 6.95 0.20
N ASN A 229 -16.00 7.87 -0.73
CA ASN A 229 -16.89 8.06 -1.88
C ASN A 229 -16.27 7.67 -3.23
N ILE A 230 -15.20 6.87 -3.22
CA ILE A 230 -14.48 6.39 -4.40
C ILE A 230 -14.73 4.88 -4.54
N PRO A 231 -14.98 4.36 -5.77
CA PRO A 231 -15.09 2.91 -5.99
C PRO A 231 -13.90 2.17 -5.37
N SER A 232 -14.16 1.17 -4.52
CA SER A 232 -13.12 0.53 -3.73
C SER A 232 -13.29 -0.98 -3.66
N LEU A 233 -12.19 -1.71 -3.90
CA LEU A 233 -12.08 -3.15 -3.70
C LEU A 233 -11.24 -3.42 -2.46
N PHE A 234 -11.79 -4.18 -1.52
CA PHE A 234 -11.10 -4.65 -0.32
C PHE A 234 -10.86 -6.15 -0.42
N LEU A 235 -9.58 -6.56 -0.44
CA LEU A 235 -9.14 -7.94 -0.37
C LEU A 235 -8.73 -8.22 1.08
N ILE A 236 -9.39 -9.17 1.74
CA ILE A 236 -9.26 -9.40 3.18
C ILE A 236 -8.70 -10.80 3.42
N ALA A 237 -7.53 -10.89 4.04
CA ALA A 237 -6.93 -12.15 4.46
C ALA A 237 -7.61 -12.65 5.74
N GLY A 238 -8.19 -13.86 5.70
CA GLY A 238 -8.95 -14.41 6.83
C GLY A 238 -8.07 -14.87 8.00
N GLN A 239 -6.87 -15.38 7.71
CA GLN A 239 -5.88 -15.83 8.70
C GLN A 239 -4.75 -14.81 8.91
N ASP A 240 -5.04 -13.53 8.68
CA ASP A 240 -4.08 -12.45 8.87
C ASP A 240 -3.58 -12.39 10.32
N LYS A 241 -2.25 -12.40 10.49
CA LYS A 241 -1.58 -12.33 11.81
C LYS A 241 -1.03 -10.94 12.13
N VAL A 242 -1.11 -10.00 11.18
CA VAL A 242 -0.54 -8.65 11.27
C VAL A 242 -1.62 -7.61 11.54
N VAL A 243 -2.75 -7.69 10.81
CA VAL A 243 -3.89 -6.80 10.98
C VAL A 243 -5.16 -7.59 11.34
N ASP A 244 -6.14 -6.94 11.95
CA ASP A 244 -7.40 -7.56 12.35
C ASP A 244 -8.41 -7.57 11.19
N PRO A 245 -8.73 -8.75 10.59
CA PRO A 245 -9.66 -8.83 9.46
C PRO A 245 -11.07 -8.35 9.82
N GLY A 246 -11.52 -8.60 11.06
CA GLY A 246 -12.84 -8.16 11.53
C GLY A 246 -12.99 -6.65 11.55
N SER A 247 -11.93 -5.93 11.90
CA SER A 247 -11.93 -4.47 11.82
C SER A 247 -11.99 -3.94 10.40
N THR A 248 -11.38 -4.63 9.42
CA THR A 248 -11.51 -4.28 8.00
C THR A 248 -12.94 -4.54 7.51
N GLN A 249 -13.55 -5.66 7.88
CA GLN A 249 -14.96 -5.95 7.55
C GLN A 249 -15.91 -4.88 8.12
N LEU A 250 -15.70 -4.50 9.39
CA LEU A 250 -16.50 -3.46 10.04
C LEU A 250 -16.32 -2.10 9.33
N PHE A 251 -15.11 -1.76 8.94
CA PHE A 251 -14.83 -0.54 8.19
C PHE A 251 -15.57 -0.54 6.84
N VAL A 252 -15.47 -1.61 6.08
CA VAL A 252 -16.16 -1.78 4.79
C VAL A 252 -17.67 -1.67 4.93
N HIS A 253 -18.23 -2.20 6.01
CA HIS A 253 -19.68 -2.15 6.28
C HIS A 253 -20.23 -0.71 6.37
N GLY A 254 -19.39 0.26 6.74
CA GLY A 254 -19.76 1.68 6.80
C GLY A 254 -19.67 2.41 5.46
N ILE A 255 -19.17 1.78 4.38
CA ILE A 255 -19.07 2.38 3.05
C ILE A 255 -20.35 2.13 2.26
N GLU A 256 -20.73 3.05 1.39
CA GLU A 256 -21.87 2.87 0.49
C GLU A 256 -21.70 1.59 -0.38
N LYS A 257 -22.70 0.70 -0.35
CA LYS A 257 -22.63 -0.62 -1.00
C LYS A 257 -22.35 -0.59 -2.50
N ARG A 258 -22.83 0.43 -3.21
CA ARG A 258 -22.57 0.57 -4.66
C ARG A 258 -21.10 0.91 -4.97
N LEU A 259 -20.39 1.51 -4.01
CA LEU A 259 -19.00 1.95 -4.16
C LEU A 259 -17.99 0.91 -3.65
N THR A 260 -18.42 -0.16 -3.01
CA THR A 260 -17.48 -1.08 -2.38
C THR A 260 -17.77 -2.54 -2.73
N LEU A 261 -16.69 -3.28 -2.97
CA LEU A 261 -16.67 -4.73 -3.03
C LEU A 261 -15.63 -5.22 -2.04
N ALA A 262 -16.03 -6.12 -1.14
CA ALA A 262 -15.10 -6.79 -0.25
C ALA A 262 -15.07 -8.29 -0.55
N ILE A 263 -13.87 -8.85 -0.70
CA ILE A 263 -13.64 -10.27 -0.93
C ILE A 263 -12.75 -10.79 0.18
N GLN A 264 -13.25 -11.75 0.93
CA GLN A 264 -12.48 -12.44 1.96
C GLN A 264 -11.88 -13.72 1.41
N TYR A 265 -10.60 -13.92 1.68
CA TYR A 265 -9.84 -15.13 1.43
C TYR A 265 -9.64 -15.86 2.76
N PRO A 266 -10.47 -16.87 3.10
CA PRO A 266 -10.58 -17.38 4.47
C PRO A 266 -9.30 -17.96 5.03
N ASP A 267 -8.49 -18.62 4.17
CA ASP A 267 -7.29 -19.38 4.58
C ASP A 267 -5.99 -18.63 4.32
N HIS A 268 -6.06 -17.40 3.77
CA HIS A 268 -4.91 -16.63 3.35
C HIS A 268 -4.32 -15.82 4.50
N TYR A 269 -3.01 -15.57 4.40
CA TYR A 269 -2.25 -14.75 5.31
C TYR A 269 -2.14 -13.31 4.80
N HIS A 270 -1.41 -12.46 5.51
CA HIS A 270 -1.38 -11.01 5.33
C HIS A 270 -1.05 -10.53 3.92
N GLU A 271 -0.02 -11.10 3.30
CA GLU A 271 0.50 -10.67 1.99
C GLU A 271 -0.23 -11.36 0.83
N LEU A 272 -1.50 -11.00 0.58
CA LEU A 272 -2.32 -11.59 -0.49
C LEU A 272 -1.65 -11.53 -1.88
N TRP A 273 -0.86 -10.50 -2.13
CA TRP A 273 -0.14 -10.34 -3.40
C TRP A 273 1.14 -11.18 -3.51
N ASN A 274 1.51 -11.87 -2.43
CA ASN A 274 2.63 -12.81 -2.35
C ASN A 274 2.18 -14.23 -1.98
N GLU A 275 0.88 -14.51 -2.00
CA GLU A 275 0.32 -15.84 -1.70
C GLU A 275 0.55 -16.85 -2.83
N VAL A 276 0.35 -18.14 -2.54
CA VAL A 276 0.56 -19.24 -3.49
C VAL A 276 -0.35 -19.13 -4.72
N ASP A 277 -1.56 -18.63 -4.54
CA ASP A 277 -2.59 -18.45 -5.55
C ASP A 277 -2.79 -16.96 -5.94
N ARG A 278 -1.78 -16.12 -5.74
CA ARG A 278 -1.79 -14.67 -6.01
C ARG A 278 -2.28 -14.29 -7.41
N PHE A 279 -2.04 -15.13 -8.41
CA PHE A 279 -2.47 -14.82 -9.78
C PHE A 279 -4.00 -14.86 -9.94
N GLU A 280 -4.72 -15.68 -9.16
CA GLU A 280 -6.18 -15.67 -9.12
C GLU A 280 -6.70 -14.37 -8.47
N ILE A 281 -5.98 -13.89 -7.45
CA ILE A 281 -6.25 -12.60 -6.80
C ILE A 281 -6.02 -11.46 -7.81
N PHE A 282 -4.94 -11.50 -8.58
CA PHE A 282 -4.65 -10.50 -9.62
C PHE A 282 -5.70 -10.49 -10.73
N GLU A 283 -6.19 -11.66 -11.16
CA GLU A 283 -7.29 -11.74 -12.13
C GLU A 283 -8.59 -11.16 -11.56
N THR A 284 -8.85 -11.33 -10.28
CA THR A 284 -9.98 -10.72 -9.58
C THR A 284 -9.85 -9.19 -9.57
N MET A 285 -8.67 -8.67 -9.27
CA MET A 285 -8.38 -7.23 -9.32
C MET A 285 -8.57 -6.69 -10.74
N LYS A 286 -8.04 -7.37 -11.76
CA LYS A 286 -8.18 -6.98 -13.15
C LYS A 286 -9.65 -6.89 -13.59
N LYS A 287 -10.44 -7.91 -13.30
CA LYS A 287 -11.89 -7.91 -13.60
C LYS A 287 -12.61 -6.74 -12.94
N TRP A 288 -12.25 -6.43 -11.69
CA TRP A 288 -12.82 -5.31 -10.97
C TRP A 288 -12.41 -3.96 -11.59
N ILE A 289 -11.14 -3.78 -11.99
CA ILE A 289 -10.67 -2.59 -12.69
C ILE A 289 -11.44 -2.40 -14.00
N GLU A 290 -11.53 -3.44 -14.84
CA GLU A 290 -12.24 -3.40 -16.12
C GLU A 290 -13.74 -3.09 -15.96
N LYS A 291 -14.37 -3.59 -14.90
CA LYS A 291 -15.75 -3.26 -14.55
C LYS A 291 -15.87 -1.80 -14.13
N THR A 292 -15.01 -1.33 -13.24
CA THR A 292 -15.02 0.04 -12.72
C THR A 292 -14.84 1.06 -13.84
N LEU A 293 -13.95 0.80 -14.80
CA LEU A 293 -13.75 1.66 -15.98
C LEU A 293 -15.00 1.77 -16.88
N LYS A 294 -15.87 0.76 -16.88
CA LYS A 294 -17.14 0.78 -17.63
C LYS A 294 -18.26 1.49 -16.90
N GLU A 295 -18.29 1.35 -15.57
CA GLU A 295 -19.37 1.91 -14.72
C GLU A 295 -19.11 3.38 -14.35
N TYR A 296 -17.85 3.79 -14.32
CA TYR A 296 -17.41 5.15 -13.97
C TYR A 296 -16.45 5.68 -15.06
N PRO A 297 -16.97 5.96 -16.28
CA PRO A 297 -16.18 6.34 -17.45
C PRO A 297 -15.45 7.69 -17.31
#